data_39b1f920d62d8c40706cc7d0835ab9bc
#
_entry.id   39b1f920d62d8c40706cc7d0835ab9bc
#
_cell.length_a   1.000
_cell.length_b   1.000
_cell.length_c   1.000
_cell.angle_alpha   90.00
_cell.angle_beta   90.00
_cell.angle_gamma   90.00
#
_symmetry.space_group_name_H-M   'P 1'
#
loop_
_entity.id
_entity.type
_entity.pdbx_description
1 polymer ?
#
loop_
_entity_poly.entity_id
_entity_poly.type
_entity_poly.pdbx_seq_one_letter_code
_entity_poly.pdbx_strand_id
1 'polypeptide(L)'
;MIDVILQAFASIVLDPVTLGLMFVGTLAGILAGAIPGFTIAMGVILTLPFTFGMTAVQGLATMLGVFVGGFSGGLMSCMLTGIPGTPSSVATTFDGFPLVRSGRPGLALGLGLWSSFFGGMISAVILVALAPQLAFLGLEFGPWDYFSLIIFALTITVSLSGGNITKGLIAGLLGLFAATVGEDLSLIHI
;
A
#
# COMPACT_ATOMS: atom_id res chain seq x y z
N MET A 1 3.84 -26.67 -0.54
CA MET A 1 3.16 -25.35 -0.54
C MET A 1 2.31 -25.17 0.72
N ILE A 2 1.38 -26.06 1.03
CA ILE A 2 0.54 -25.98 2.24
C ILE A 2 1.38 -25.95 3.52
N ASP A 3 2.40 -26.81 3.63
CA ASP A 3 3.29 -26.87 4.80
C ASP A 3 4.05 -25.56 5.02
N VAL A 4 4.48 -24.91 3.93
CA VAL A 4 5.17 -23.60 4.01
C VAL A 4 4.21 -22.52 4.51
N ILE A 5 2.96 -22.53 4.06
CA ILE A 5 1.92 -21.59 4.51
C ILE A 5 1.61 -21.81 5.98
N LEU A 6 1.46 -23.07 6.41
CA LEU A 6 1.21 -23.41 7.81
C LEU A 6 2.38 -23.00 8.72
N GLN A 7 3.62 -23.24 8.28
CA GLN A 7 4.80 -22.81 9.03
C GLN A 7 4.89 -21.28 9.13
N ALA A 8 4.64 -20.55 8.03
CA ALA A 8 4.62 -19.10 8.03
C ALA A 8 3.51 -18.56 8.95
N PHE A 9 2.32 -19.15 8.90
CA PHE A 9 1.23 -18.78 9.79
C PHE A 9 1.58 -19.05 11.26
N ALA A 10 2.13 -20.22 11.56
CA ALA A 10 2.56 -20.57 12.91
C ALA A 10 3.66 -19.63 13.43
N SER A 11 4.62 -19.24 12.61
CA SER A 11 5.71 -18.34 13.00
C SER A 11 5.22 -16.92 13.33
N ILE A 12 4.08 -16.51 12.80
CA ILE A 12 3.46 -15.20 13.11
C ILE A 12 2.57 -15.30 14.33
N VAL A 13 1.65 -16.30 14.36
CA VAL A 13 0.62 -16.40 15.39
C VAL A 13 1.17 -16.87 16.74
N LEU A 14 2.21 -17.71 16.73
CA LEU A 14 2.81 -18.23 17.96
C LEU A 14 3.88 -17.30 18.55
N ASP A 15 4.34 -16.29 17.82
CA ASP A 15 5.28 -15.30 18.33
C ASP A 15 4.55 -14.04 18.82
N PRO A 16 4.43 -13.83 20.15
CA PRO A 16 3.75 -12.68 20.72
C PRO A 16 4.45 -11.35 20.35
N VAL A 17 5.76 -11.37 20.07
CA VAL A 17 6.50 -10.18 19.65
C VAL A 17 6.08 -9.79 18.24
N THR A 18 6.01 -10.72 17.31
CA THR A 18 5.55 -10.48 15.94
C THR A 18 4.11 -9.97 15.90
N LEU A 19 3.21 -10.56 16.71
CA LEU A 19 1.84 -10.08 16.83
C LEU A 19 1.76 -8.67 17.40
N GLY A 20 2.56 -8.37 18.43
CA GLY A 20 2.65 -7.03 19.02
C GLY A 20 3.14 -5.98 18.02
N LEU A 21 4.19 -6.31 17.29
CA LEU A 21 4.74 -5.44 16.25
C LEU A 21 3.75 -5.21 15.10
N MET A 22 3.04 -6.25 14.67
CA MET A 22 1.98 -6.14 13.66
C MET A 22 0.84 -5.26 14.14
N PHE A 23 0.44 -5.38 15.42
CA PHE A 23 -0.59 -4.53 16.01
C PHE A 23 -0.16 -3.07 16.08
N VAL A 24 1.06 -2.79 16.55
CA VAL A 24 1.62 -1.44 16.60
C VAL A 24 1.73 -0.85 15.18
N GLY A 25 2.21 -1.65 14.23
CA GLY A 25 2.24 -1.29 12.81
C GLY A 25 0.85 -0.92 12.28
N THR A 26 -0.17 -1.71 12.60
CA THR A 26 -1.56 -1.45 12.18
C THR A 26 -2.08 -0.13 12.76
N LEU A 27 -1.84 0.15 14.05
CA LEU A 27 -2.22 1.42 14.66
C LEU A 27 -1.50 2.61 14.00
N ALA A 28 -0.20 2.51 13.80
CA ALA A 28 0.57 3.53 13.11
C ALA A 28 0.05 3.75 11.68
N GLY A 29 -0.28 2.67 10.97
CA GLY A 29 -0.89 2.73 9.64
C GLY A 29 -2.24 3.42 9.63
N ILE A 30 -3.13 3.11 10.57
CA ILE A 30 -4.44 3.78 10.69
C ILE A 30 -4.25 5.30 10.87
N LEU A 31 -3.33 5.71 11.73
CA LEU A 31 -3.05 7.12 11.94
C LEU A 31 -2.48 7.78 10.67
N ALA A 32 -1.52 7.13 10.03
CA ALA A 32 -0.92 7.64 8.80
C ALA A 32 -1.95 7.73 7.65
N GLY A 33 -2.75 6.69 7.44
CA GLY A 33 -3.77 6.65 6.40
C GLY A 33 -4.94 7.61 6.63
N ALA A 34 -5.21 7.99 7.88
CA ALA A 34 -6.22 8.97 8.21
C ALA A 34 -5.84 10.40 7.80
N ILE A 35 -4.54 10.68 7.58
CA ILE A 35 -4.06 12.00 7.18
C ILE A 35 -4.19 12.17 5.66
N PRO A 36 -5.04 13.07 5.17
CA PRO A 36 -5.18 13.31 3.73
C PRO A 36 -3.85 13.75 3.10
N GLY A 37 -3.48 13.13 1.97
CA GLY A 37 -2.23 13.42 1.27
C GLY A 37 -1.02 12.59 1.76
N PHE A 38 -1.14 11.87 2.86
CA PHE A 38 -0.12 10.92 3.31
C PHE A 38 -0.39 9.55 2.65
N THR A 39 0.48 9.13 1.74
CA THR A 39 0.28 7.85 1.05
C THR A 39 0.68 6.67 1.95
N ILE A 40 0.02 5.54 1.76
CA ILE A 40 0.35 4.30 2.48
C ILE A 40 1.81 3.89 2.22
N ALA A 41 2.30 4.11 0.99
CA ALA A 41 3.70 3.88 0.63
C ALA A 41 4.66 4.69 1.51
N MET A 42 4.37 5.97 1.76
CA MET A 42 5.16 6.79 2.68
C MET A 42 5.15 6.21 4.10
N GLY A 43 3.99 5.74 4.58
CA GLY A 43 3.89 5.06 5.87
C GLY A 43 4.80 3.84 5.97
N VAL A 44 4.78 2.98 4.95
CA VAL A 44 5.63 1.79 4.89
C VAL A 44 7.12 2.18 4.80
N ILE A 45 7.49 3.16 3.97
CA ILE A 45 8.87 3.64 3.84
C ILE A 45 9.39 4.19 5.16
N LEU A 46 8.58 4.96 5.90
CA LEU A 46 8.97 5.49 7.20
C LEU A 46 9.16 4.41 8.27
N THR A 47 8.57 3.24 8.10
CA THR A 47 8.79 2.11 9.02
C THR A 47 10.05 1.31 8.71
N LEU A 48 10.62 1.41 7.50
CA LEU A 48 11.83 0.68 7.11
C LEU A 48 12.99 0.84 8.10
N PRO A 49 13.38 2.05 8.54
CA PRO A 49 14.49 2.22 9.47
C PRO A 49 14.28 1.47 10.80
N PHE A 50 13.04 1.34 11.24
CA PHE A 50 12.72 0.64 12.49
C PHE A 50 12.79 -0.88 12.36
N THR A 51 12.70 -1.41 11.14
CA THR A 51 12.73 -2.85 10.89
C THR A 51 14.15 -3.42 10.75
N PHE A 52 15.20 -2.61 10.65
CA PHE A 52 16.58 -3.08 10.45
C PHE A 52 17.13 -3.97 11.58
N GLY A 53 16.63 -3.82 12.80
CA GLY A 53 17.02 -4.68 13.93
C GLY A 53 16.12 -5.88 14.17
N MET A 54 15.11 -6.10 13.32
CA MET A 54 14.11 -7.15 13.46
C MET A 54 14.45 -8.37 12.59
N THR A 55 13.85 -9.51 12.92
CA THR A 55 13.88 -10.67 12.00
C THR A 55 13.07 -10.34 10.74
N ALA A 56 13.35 -11.03 9.62
CA ALA A 56 12.61 -10.82 8.37
C ALA A 56 11.09 -10.96 8.54
N VAL A 57 10.64 -11.92 9.34
CA VAL A 57 9.22 -12.14 9.62
C VAL A 57 8.62 -10.98 10.41
N GLN A 58 9.31 -10.51 11.44
CA GLN A 58 8.88 -9.38 12.26
C GLN A 58 8.81 -8.08 11.46
N GLY A 59 9.84 -7.80 10.66
CA GLY A 59 9.87 -6.62 9.79
C GLY A 59 8.75 -6.62 8.76
N LEU A 60 8.55 -7.73 8.06
CA LEU A 60 7.45 -7.89 7.10
C LEU A 60 6.08 -7.78 7.76
N ALA A 61 5.88 -8.42 8.91
CA ALA A 61 4.61 -8.35 9.65
C ALA A 61 4.30 -6.92 10.10
N THR A 62 5.30 -6.17 10.56
CA THR A 62 5.15 -4.76 10.94
C THR A 62 4.76 -3.90 9.74
N MET A 63 5.47 -4.03 8.62
CA MET A 63 5.18 -3.27 7.40
C MET A 63 3.81 -3.61 6.81
N LEU A 64 3.42 -4.89 6.82
CA LEU A 64 2.07 -5.31 6.43
C LEU A 64 1.00 -4.75 7.36
N GLY A 65 1.29 -4.68 8.67
CA GLY A 65 0.42 -4.01 9.63
C GLY A 65 0.19 -2.55 9.26
N VAL A 66 1.26 -1.79 8.99
CA VAL A 66 1.16 -0.39 8.54
C VAL A 66 0.39 -0.28 7.24
N PHE A 67 0.62 -1.17 6.29
CA PHE A 67 -0.05 -1.18 5.00
C PHE A 67 -1.57 -1.38 5.14
N VAL A 68 -1.99 -2.43 5.85
CA VAL A 68 -3.41 -2.74 6.10
C VAL A 68 -4.07 -1.66 6.95
N GLY A 69 -3.38 -1.20 7.99
CA GLY A 69 -3.83 -0.09 8.82
C GLY A 69 -4.04 1.19 8.01
N GLY A 70 -3.13 1.49 7.10
CA GLY A 70 -3.21 2.66 6.23
C GLY A 70 -4.44 2.67 5.32
N PHE A 71 -4.80 1.53 4.74
CA PHE A 71 -6.05 1.40 3.98
C PHE A 71 -7.27 1.62 4.87
N SER A 72 -7.29 1.01 6.06
CA SER A 72 -8.40 1.17 7.01
C SER A 72 -8.53 2.61 7.50
N GLY A 73 -7.41 3.28 7.81
CA GLY A 73 -7.38 4.69 8.22
C GLY A 73 -7.88 5.63 7.12
N GLY A 74 -7.45 5.41 5.88
CA GLY A 74 -7.90 6.18 4.71
C GLY A 74 -9.40 6.03 4.45
N LEU A 75 -9.93 4.81 4.60
CA LEU A 75 -11.35 4.51 4.48
C LEU A 75 -12.15 5.23 5.59
N MET A 76 -11.71 5.16 6.85
CA MET A 76 -12.37 5.82 7.98
C MET A 76 -12.39 7.33 7.79
N SER A 77 -11.26 7.95 7.43
CA SER A 77 -11.17 9.38 7.17
C SER A 77 -12.13 9.81 6.06
N CYS A 78 -12.14 9.07 4.95
CA CYS A 78 -13.01 9.33 3.81
C CYS A 78 -14.50 9.30 4.19
N MET A 79 -14.93 8.28 4.92
CA MET A 79 -16.34 8.15 5.33
C MET A 79 -16.76 9.24 6.32
N LEU A 80 -15.89 9.63 7.26
CA LEU A 80 -16.22 10.59 8.30
C LEU A 80 -16.16 12.04 7.81
N THR A 81 -15.17 12.38 7.00
CA THR A 81 -14.92 13.77 6.59
C THR A 81 -15.33 14.09 5.15
N GLY A 82 -15.54 13.05 4.32
CA GLY A 82 -15.74 13.20 2.88
C GLY A 82 -14.46 13.53 2.11
N ILE A 83 -13.31 13.52 2.80
CA ILE A 83 -12.00 13.78 2.20
C ILE A 83 -11.24 12.46 2.16
N PRO A 84 -10.91 11.91 0.97
CA PRO A 84 -10.20 10.66 0.87
C PRO A 84 -8.79 10.78 1.45
N GLY A 85 -8.47 9.94 2.44
CA GLY A 85 -7.12 9.83 3.00
C GLY A 85 -6.16 9.18 2.03
N THR A 86 -6.65 8.22 1.24
CA THR A 86 -5.88 7.49 0.23
C THR A 86 -6.61 7.49 -1.11
N PRO A 87 -5.90 7.37 -2.25
CA PRO A 87 -6.55 7.30 -3.56
C PRO A 87 -7.59 6.18 -3.69
N SER A 88 -7.34 5.03 -3.05
CA SER A 88 -8.25 3.87 -3.05
C SER A 88 -9.54 4.12 -2.29
N SER A 89 -9.55 5.05 -1.33
CA SER A 89 -10.74 5.37 -0.53
C SER A 89 -11.71 6.33 -1.23
N VAL A 90 -11.36 6.87 -2.39
CA VAL A 90 -12.24 7.79 -3.16
C VAL A 90 -13.59 7.14 -3.45
N ALA A 91 -13.62 5.87 -3.82
CA ALA A 91 -14.87 5.15 -4.09
C ALA A 91 -15.83 5.12 -2.89
N THR A 92 -15.28 5.07 -1.67
CA THR A 92 -16.11 5.05 -0.45
C THR A 92 -16.73 6.39 -0.09
N THR A 93 -16.29 7.48 -0.74
CA THR A 93 -16.92 8.80 -0.58
C THR A 93 -18.36 8.82 -1.08
N PHE A 94 -18.65 8.06 -2.13
CA PHE A 94 -19.97 8.10 -2.79
C PHE A 94 -21.07 7.50 -1.92
N ASP A 95 -20.78 6.44 -1.18
CA ASP A 95 -21.77 5.72 -0.37
C ASP A 95 -21.55 5.92 1.14
N GLY A 96 -20.30 5.89 1.59
CA GLY A 96 -19.95 5.94 2.99
C GLY A 96 -20.19 7.30 3.63
N PHE A 97 -19.78 8.40 2.98
CA PHE A 97 -19.96 9.74 3.52
C PHE A 97 -21.45 10.17 3.61
N PRO A 98 -22.30 9.97 2.60
CA PRO A 98 -23.73 10.22 2.74
C PRO A 98 -24.39 9.41 3.85
N LEU A 99 -23.97 8.15 4.05
CA LEU A 99 -24.49 7.31 5.12
C LEU A 99 -24.11 7.85 6.51
N VAL A 100 -22.89 8.37 6.67
CA VAL A 100 -22.47 9.06 7.89
C VAL A 100 -23.30 10.32 8.11
N ARG A 101 -23.51 11.12 7.07
CA ARG A 101 -24.34 12.33 7.13
C ARG A 101 -25.81 12.06 7.45
N SER A 102 -26.32 10.89 7.12
CA SER A 102 -27.67 10.46 7.51
C SER A 102 -27.79 10.07 9.01
N GLY A 103 -26.74 10.27 9.79
CA GLY A 103 -26.71 9.98 11.23
C GLY A 103 -26.38 8.52 11.57
N ARG A 104 -25.83 7.74 10.62
CA ARG A 104 -25.50 6.32 10.81
C ARG A 104 -23.99 6.04 10.64
N PRO A 105 -23.08 6.73 11.38
CA PRO A 105 -21.64 6.57 11.21
C PRO A 105 -21.15 5.15 11.56
N GLY A 106 -21.71 4.53 12.61
CA GLY A 106 -21.35 3.18 13.00
C GLY A 106 -21.67 2.14 11.93
N LEU A 107 -22.80 2.30 11.23
CA LEU A 107 -23.15 1.41 10.13
C LEU A 107 -22.22 1.59 8.93
N ALA A 108 -21.90 2.84 8.57
CA ALA A 108 -20.98 3.13 7.46
C ALA A 108 -19.60 2.53 7.72
N LEU A 109 -19.01 2.80 8.89
CA LEU A 109 -17.70 2.27 9.26
C LEU A 109 -17.70 0.75 9.37
N GLY A 110 -18.74 0.17 9.96
CA GLY A 110 -18.88 -1.29 10.08
C GLY A 110 -18.93 -1.96 8.70
N LEU A 111 -19.78 -1.48 7.80
CA LEU A 111 -19.87 -2.02 6.44
C LEU A 111 -18.54 -1.87 5.68
N GLY A 112 -17.88 -0.71 5.79
CA GLY A 112 -16.61 -0.46 5.15
C GLY A 112 -15.51 -1.40 5.65
N LEU A 113 -15.38 -1.57 6.95
CA LEU A 113 -14.37 -2.47 7.54
C LEU A 113 -14.64 -3.94 7.20
N TRP A 114 -15.89 -4.39 7.27
CA TRP A 114 -16.24 -5.76 6.88
C TRP A 114 -16.01 -6.03 5.39
N SER A 115 -16.39 -5.09 4.53
CA SER A 115 -16.11 -5.20 3.09
C SER A 115 -14.61 -5.25 2.81
N SER A 116 -13.83 -4.42 3.51
CA SER A 116 -12.37 -4.40 3.41
C SER A 116 -11.75 -5.73 3.89
N PHE A 117 -12.27 -6.30 4.98
CA PHE A 117 -11.83 -7.59 5.49
C PHE A 117 -12.07 -8.73 4.47
N PHE A 118 -13.29 -8.85 3.95
CA PHE A 118 -13.60 -9.88 2.96
C PHE A 118 -12.84 -9.67 1.66
N GLY A 119 -12.75 -8.42 1.18
CA GLY A 119 -11.94 -8.08 0.00
C GLY A 119 -10.47 -8.43 0.20
N GLY A 120 -9.90 -8.15 1.37
CA GLY A 120 -8.54 -8.50 1.74
C GLY A 120 -8.31 -10.01 1.79
N MET A 121 -9.26 -10.78 2.34
CA MET A 121 -9.17 -12.25 2.37
C MET A 121 -9.19 -12.86 0.96
N ILE A 122 -10.08 -12.39 0.10
CA ILE A 122 -10.14 -12.83 -1.30
C ILE A 122 -8.86 -12.46 -2.03
N SER A 123 -8.37 -11.23 -1.83
CA SER A 123 -7.12 -10.74 -2.42
C SER A 123 -5.92 -11.57 -1.96
N ALA A 124 -5.86 -11.94 -0.68
CA ALA A 124 -4.78 -12.79 -0.15
C ALA A 124 -4.77 -14.18 -0.80
N VAL A 125 -5.94 -14.80 -0.98
CA VAL A 125 -6.05 -16.09 -1.68
C VAL A 125 -5.59 -15.97 -3.13
N ILE A 126 -6.04 -14.94 -3.84
CA ILE A 126 -5.64 -14.68 -5.22
C ILE A 126 -4.13 -14.42 -5.31
N LEU A 127 -3.58 -13.64 -4.37
CA LEU A 127 -2.15 -13.35 -4.31
C LEU A 127 -1.33 -14.64 -4.16
N VAL A 128 -1.67 -15.49 -3.19
CA VAL A 128 -0.97 -16.76 -2.97
C VAL A 128 -1.05 -17.68 -4.19
N ALA A 129 -2.18 -17.69 -4.88
CA ALA A 129 -2.38 -18.50 -6.08
C ALA A 129 -1.61 -17.96 -7.30
N LEU A 130 -1.56 -16.64 -7.49
CA LEU A 130 -0.99 -16.02 -8.69
C LEU A 130 0.45 -15.50 -8.50
N ALA A 131 0.91 -15.27 -7.28
CA ALA A 131 2.24 -14.69 -7.03
C ALA A 131 3.39 -15.49 -7.67
N PRO A 132 3.42 -16.84 -7.64
CA PRO A 132 4.48 -17.61 -8.30
C PRO A 132 4.51 -17.39 -9.81
N GLN A 133 3.33 -17.35 -10.46
CA GLN A 133 3.22 -17.14 -11.90
C GLN A 133 3.65 -15.73 -12.31
N LEU A 134 3.21 -14.71 -11.52
CA LEU A 134 3.60 -13.32 -11.74
C LEU A 134 5.09 -13.10 -11.50
N ALA A 135 5.66 -13.75 -10.48
CA ALA A 135 7.11 -13.70 -10.23
C ALA A 135 7.90 -14.29 -11.40
N PHE A 136 7.43 -15.41 -11.96
CA PHE A 136 8.08 -16.02 -13.13
C PHE A 136 8.05 -15.08 -14.34
N LEU A 137 6.89 -14.50 -14.64
CA LEU A 137 6.76 -13.50 -15.69
C LEU A 137 7.66 -12.27 -15.43
N GLY A 138 7.71 -11.80 -14.18
CA GLY A 138 8.54 -10.65 -13.80
C GLY A 138 10.04 -10.87 -14.00
N LEU A 139 10.51 -12.12 -13.86
CA LEU A 139 11.90 -12.49 -14.09
C LEU A 139 12.26 -12.53 -15.60
N GLU A 140 11.27 -12.65 -16.48
CA GLU A 140 11.49 -12.60 -17.93
C GLU A 140 11.63 -11.15 -18.44
N PHE A 141 11.23 -10.13 -17.65
CA PHE A 141 11.37 -8.74 -18.05
C PHE A 141 12.84 -8.33 -18.09
N GLY A 142 13.28 -7.91 -19.30
CA GLY A 142 14.59 -7.31 -19.48
C GLY A 142 14.59 -5.79 -19.25
N PRO A 143 15.78 -5.15 -19.30
CA PRO A 143 15.91 -3.70 -19.12
C PRO A 143 15.06 -2.88 -20.10
N TRP A 144 14.85 -3.36 -21.31
CA TRP A 144 14.03 -2.71 -22.34
C TRP A 144 12.55 -2.75 -22.01
N ASP A 145 12.09 -3.82 -21.36
CA ASP A 145 10.69 -3.96 -20.95
C ASP A 145 10.38 -3.00 -19.80
N TYR A 146 11.31 -2.89 -18.82
CA TYR A 146 11.21 -1.90 -17.74
C TYR A 146 11.20 -0.47 -18.28
N PHE A 147 12.07 -0.15 -19.25
CA PHE A 147 12.07 1.16 -19.91
C PHE A 147 10.72 1.46 -20.56
N SER A 148 10.17 0.49 -21.29
CA SER A 148 8.87 0.63 -21.95
C SER A 148 7.74 0.84 -20.95
N LEU A 149 7.75 0.11 -19.82
CA LEU A 149 6.78 0.28 -18.74
C LEU A 149 6.87 1.66 -18.09
N ILE A 150 8.07 2.18 -17.87
CA ILE A 150 8.27 3.52 -17.31
C ILE A 150 7.70 4.59 -18.25
N ILE A 151 7.99 4.50 -19.56
CA ILE A 151 7.44 5.41 -20.56
C ILE A 151 5.91 5.32 -20.59
N PHE A 152 5.35 4.11 -20.53
CA PHE A 152 3.90 3.92 -20.48
C PHE A 152 3.29 4.56 -19.20
N ALA A 153 3.89 4.35 -18.06
CA ALA A 153 3.45 4.95 -16.79
C ALA A 153 3.51 6.49 -16.82
N LEU A 154 4.55 7.05 -17.42
CA LEU A 154 4.67 8.49 -17.64
C LEU A 154 3.58 9.04 -18.55
N THR A 155 3.27 8.35 -19.66
CA THR A 155 2.17 8.78 -20.55
C THR A 155 0.83 8.79 -19.86
N ILE A 156 0.54 7.80 -19.00
CA ILE A 156 -0.68 7.80 -18.19
C ILE A 156 -0.68 8.99 -17.21
N THR A 157 0.43 9.21 -16.50
CA THR A 157 0.55 10.30 -15.51
C THR A 157 0.36 11.67 -16.18
N VAL A 158 0.95 11.87 -17.34
CA VAL A 158 0.80 13.10 -18.14
C VAL A 158 -0.64 13.27 -18.63
N SER A 159 -1.29 12.18 -19.06
CA SER A 159 -2.68 12.18 -19.50
C SER A 159 -3.65 12.59 -18.37
N LEU A 160 -3.36 12.18 -17.14
CA LEU A 160 -4.14 12.54 -15.94
C LEU A 160 -3.87 13.96 -15.44
N SER A 161 -2.92 14.69 -16.00
CA SER A 161 -2.47 16.01 -15.53
C SER A 161 -3.41 17.19 -15.90
N GLY A 162 -4.70 16.95 -16.12
CA GLY A 162 -5.72 18.01 -16.16
C GLY A 162 -5.61 19.01 -17.31
N GLY A 163 -5.23 18.57 -18.52
CA GLY A 163 -5.34 19.39 -19.75
C GLY A 163 -4.09 20.20 -20.12
N ASN A 164 -3.02 20.16 -19.36
CA ASN A 164 -1.76 20.80 -19.73
C ASN A 164 -0.61 19.78 -19.82
N ILE A 165 -0.53 19.11 -20.98
CA ILE A 165 0.42 18.05 -21.28
C ILE A 165 1.86 18.48 -21.01
N THR A 166 2.22 19.72 -21.37
CA THR A 166 3.58 20.24 -21.18
C THR A 166 3.97 20.30 -19.70
N LYS A 167 3.07 20.79 -18.85
CA LYS A 167 3.33 20.81 -17.40
C LYS A 167 3.42 19.41 -16.81
N GLY A 168 2.57 18.49 -17.24
CA GLY A 168 2.61 17.09 -16.84
C GLY A 168 3.92 16.42 -17.22
N LEU A 169 4.41 16.65 -18.45
CA LEU A 169 5.71 16.14 -18.92
C LEU A 169 6.87 16.70 -18.09
N ILE A 170 6.91 18.01 -17.86
CA ILE A 170 7.97 18.64 -17.06
C ILE A 170 7.96 18.08 -15.63
N ALA A 171 6.78 17.96 -15.00
CA ALA A 171 6.67 17.40 -13.68
C ALA A 171 7.12 15.92 -13.60
N GLY A 172 6.75 15.11 -14.61
CA GLY A 172 7.18 13.72 -14.72
C GLY A 172 8.69 13.59 -14.91
N LEU A 173 9.29 14.39 -15.77
CA LEU A 173 10.75 14.41 -15.98
C LEU A 173 11.51 14.88 -14.76
N LEU A 174 11.01 15.90 -14.04
CA LEU A 174 11.61 16.35 -12.79
C LEU A 174 11.50 15.27 -11.70
N GLY A 175 10.38 14.55 -11.64
CA GLY A 175 10.22 13.40 -10.75
C GLY A 175 11.20 12.28 -11.04
N LEU A 176 11.40 11.92 -12.32
CA LEU A 176 12.41 10.95 -12.73
C LEU A 176 13.82 11.41 -12.38
N PHE A 177 14.13 12.66 -12.65
CA PHE A 177 15.44 13.23 -12.31
C PHE A 177 15.67 13.19 -10.79
N ALA A 178 14.67 13.54 -9.99
CA ALA A 178 14.76 13.45 -8.54
C ALA A 178 14.93 12.00 -8.04
N ALA A 179 14.32 11.03 -8.72
CA ALA A 179 14.43 9.61 -8.37
C ALA A 179 15.85 9.05 -8.62
N THR A 180 16.65 9.67 -9.50
CA THR A 180 18.05 9.25 -9.72
C THR A 180 19.02 9.79 -8.66
N VAL A 181 18.58 10.73 -7.83
CA VAL A 181 19.42 11.30 -6.76
C VAL A 181 19.47 10.32 -5.59
N GLY A 182 20.66 9.85 -5.26
CA GLY A 182 20.91 8.87 -4.18
C GLY A 182 21.04 7.42 -4.66
N GLU A 183 20.82 7.13 -5.94
CA GLU A 183 21.14 5.85 -6.57
C GLU A 183 22.61 5.84 -6.99
N ASP A 184 23.50 5.41 -6.09
CA ASP A 184 24.89 5.18 -6.46
C ASP A 184 25.06 3.75 -6.96
N LEU A 185 25.33 3.61 -8.26
CA LEU A 185 25.57 2.31 -8.92
C LEU A 185 26.75 1.54 -8.30
N SER A 186 27.63 2.22 -7.55
CA SER A 186 28.74 1.58 -6.85
C SER A 186 28.31 0.77 -5.62
N LEU A 187 27.10 1.04 -5.06
CA LEU A 187 26.57 0.32 -3.90
C LEU A 187 25.83 -0.99 -4.27
N ILE A 188 25.62 -1.26 -5.54
CA ILE A 188 24.97 -2.50 -6.02
C ILE A 188 25.89 -3.73 -5.86
N HIS A 189 27.18 -3.54 -5.56
CA HIS A 189 28.19 -4.58 -5.41
C HIS A 189 28.67 -4.84 -3.97
N ILE A 190 27.91 -4.37 -2.97
CA ILE A 190 28.23 -4.69 -1.56
C ILE A 190 27.26 -5.73 -1.03
#